data_ff2862f67daae96e4aa9f9be39e64032
#
_entry.id   ff2862f67daae96e4aa9f9be39e64032
#
_cell.length_a   1.000
_cell.length_b   1.000
_cell.length_c   1.000
_cell.angle_alpha   90.00
_cell.angle_beta   90.00
_cell.angle_gamma   90.00
#
_symmetry.space_group_name_H-M   'P 1'
#
loop_
_entity.id
_entity.type
_entity.pdbx_description
1 polymer ?
#
loop_
_entity_poly.entity_id
_entity_poly.type
_entity_poly.pdbx_seq_one_letter_code
_entity_poly.pdbx_strand_id
1 'polypeptide(L)'
;MADSKIEMAKLLFDPKIERLLKTFRYSSKTIKEAANELNQKPSRLYYHINKLVKLDLLRVIEEKQINNFIEKYYSSAHTFDDLFAIEGEDAVNNKEWVLNQIMLRFNEGMNVMKADLDSYDELVKENSEGNAKFSILEANLTPAEWKHLYNEMINLIKNRDQKPTEDSNEYSFVLLSYNNDKIRD
;
A
#
# COMPACT_ATOMS: atom_id res chain seq x y z
N MET A 1 6.85 -20.81 -9.13
CA MET A 1 5.76 -20.05 -8.46
C MET A 1 6.29 -19.15 -7.35
N ALA A 2 7.29 -19.53 -6.56
CA ALA A 2 7.90 -18.69 -5.51
C ALA A 2 8.55 -17.41 -6.07
N ASP A 3 9.32 -17.51 -7.16
CA ASP A 3 9.94 -16.33 -7.81
C ASP A 3 8.93 -15.27 -8.25
N SER A 4 7.70 -15.67 -8.60
CA SER A 4 6.64 -14.77 -9.03
C SER A 4 6.12 -13.91 -7.87
N LYS A 5 5.94 -14.48 -6.66
CA LYS A 5 5.43 -13.72 -5.50
C LYS A 5 6.40 -12.66 -5.01
N ILE A 6 7.70 -13.00 -4.94
CA ILE A 6 8.72 -12.05 -4.52
C ILE A 6 8.94 -10.95 -5.57
N GLU A 7 8.84 -11.28 -6.86
CA GLU A 7 8.89 -10.29 -7.94
C GLU A 7 7.71 -9.32 -7.85
N MET A 8 6.51 -9.83 -7.59
CA MET A 8 5.32 -9.01 -7.33
C MET A 8 5.53 -8.09 -6.12
N ALA A 9 6.06 -8.64 -5.01
CA ALA A 9 6.37 -7.85 -3.81
C ALA A 9 7.35 -6.72 -4.11
N LYS A 10 8.47 -7.02 -4.76
CA LYS A 10 9.47 -6.01 -5.14
C LYS A 10 8.88 -4.91 -6.01
N LEU A 11 7.93 -5.25 -6.89
CA LEU A 11 7.22 -4.26 -7.69
C LEU A 11 6.26 -3.41 -6.86
N LEU A 12 5.48 -4.03 -5.97
CA LEU A 12 4.50 -3.31 -5.13
C LEU A 12 5.17 -2.31 -4.17
N PHE A 13 6.40 -2.60 -3.74
CA PHE A 13 7.19 -1.70 -2.91
C PHE A 13 8.08 -0.72 -3.69
N ASP A 14 8.06 -0.75 -5.03
CA ASP A 14 8.69 0.30 -5.84
C ASP A 14 7.78 1.55 -5.83
N PRO A 15 8.23 2.71 -5.32
CA PRO A 15 7.38 3.90 -5.20
C PRO A 15 6.78 4.37 -6.53
N LYS A 16 7.46 4.14 -7.66
CA LYS A 16 6.94 4.51 -8.98
C LYS A 16 5.81 3.58 -9.41
N ILE A 17 5.95 2.28 -9.14
CA ILE A 17 4.94 1.27 -9.44
C ILE A 17 3.75 1.43 -8.49
N GLU A 18 3.98 1.64 -7.20
CA GLU A 18 2.93 1.93 -6.23
C GLU A 18 2.07 3.12 -6.66
N ARG A 19 2.72 4.24 -7.04
CA ARG A 19 2.03 5.43 -7.54
C ARG A 19 1.23 5.13 -8.82
N LEU A 20 1.79 4.35 -9.73
CA LEU A 20 1.10 3.94 -10.96
C LEU A 20 -0.13 3.08 -10.65
N LEU A 21 -0.02 2.09 -9.76
CA LEU A 21 -1.15 1.26 -9.36
C LEU A 21 -2.24 2.08 -8.65
N LYS A 22 -1.88 2.99 -7.73
CA LYS A 22 -2.83 3.88 -7.06
C LYS A 22 -3.68 4.69 -8.03
N THR A 23 -3.12 5.08 -9.20
CA THR A 23 -3.85 5.81 -10.25
C THR A 23 -5.06 5.02 -10.78
N PHE A 24 -4.98 3.68 -10.76
CA PHE A 24 -6.03 2.79 -11.25
C PHE A 24 -6.89 2.15 -10.13
N ARG A 25 -6.69 2.54 -8.88
CA ARG A 25 -7.31 1.87 -7.73
C ARG A 25 -8.82 2.10 -7.64
N TYR A 26 -9.25 3.36 -7.67
CA TYR A 26 -10.63 3.74 -7.39
C TYR A 26 -11.48 3.98 -8.65
N SER A 27 -10.85 4.03 -9.81
CA SER A 27 -11.55 4.17 -11.10
C SER A 27 -10.74 3.55 -12.22
N SER A 28 -11.45 2.90 -13.13
CA SER A 28 -10.81 2.41 -14.35
C SER A 28 -10.40 3.57 -15.26
N LYS A 29 -9.22 3.46 -15.85
CA LYS A 29 -8.64 4.49 -16.73
C LYS A 29 -7.92 3.88 -17.90
N THR A 30 -7.81 4.66 -18.97
CA THR A 30 -6.93 4.36 -20.08
C THR A 30 -5.48 4.72 -19.72
N ILE A 31 -4.52 4.20 -20.50
CA ILE A 31 -3.09 4.56 -20.33
C ILE A 31 -2.89 6.07 -20.54
N LYS A 32 -3.66 6.70 -21.43
CA LYS A 32 -3.57 8.13 -21.72
C LYS A 32 -4.04 8.98 -20.52
N GLU A 33 -5.15 8.62 -19.91
CA GLU A 33 -5.68 9.29 -18.70
C GLU A 33 -4.70 9.16 -17.54
N ALA A 34 -4.20 7.95 -17.27
CA ALA A 34 -3.19 7.71 -16.23
C ALA A 34 -1.89 8.50 -16.51
N ALA A 35 -1.45 8.56 -17.74
CA ALA A 35 -0.26 9.34 -18.12
C ALA A 35 -0.43 10.83 -17.87
N ASN A 36 -1.62 11.39 -18.18
CA ASN A 36 -1.95 12.79 -17.91
C ASN A 36 -1.95 13.07 -16.40
N GLU A 37 -2.58 12.22 -15.58
CA GLU A 37 -2.63 12.35 -14.12
C GLU A 37 -1.24 12.29 -13.48
N LEU A 38 -0.37 11.42 -14.00
CA LEU A 38 1.02 11.28 -13.55
C LEU A 38 1.98 12.32 -14.15
N ASN A 39 1.50 13.20 -15.03
CA ASN A 39 2.30 14.15 -15.80
C ASN A 39 3.45 13.45 -16.56
N GLN A 40 3.14 12.35 -17.24
CA GLN A 40 4.08 11.54 -18.02
C GLN A 40 3.60 11.34 -19.45
N LYS A 41 4.52 10.90 -20.32
CA LYS A 41 4.15 10.48 -21.68
C LYS A 41 3.57 9.06 -21.64
N PRO A 42 2.45 8.76 -22.34
CA PRO A 42 1.87 7.42 -22.40
C PRO A 42 2.90 6.33 -22.81
N SER A 43 3.81 6.65 -23.71
CA SER A 43 4.86 5.74 -24.19
C SER A 43 5.77 5.20 -23.06
N ARG A 44 5.95 5.95 -21.97
CA ARG A 44 6.75 5.53 -20.82
C ARG A 44 6.02 4.53 -19.94
N LEU A 45 4.69 4.53 -19.96
CA LEU A 45 3.88 3.67 -19.10
C LEU A 45 3.64 2.29 -19.70
N TYR A 46 3.65 2.13 -21.03
CA TYR A 46 3.33 0.87 -21.70
C TYR A 46 4.13 -0.32 -21.17
N TYR A 47 5.43 -0.16 -20.98
CA TYR A 47 6.28 -1.24 -20.48
C TYR A 47 5.84 -1.70 -19.07
N HIS A 48 5.62 -0.74 -18.15
CA HIS A 48 5.20 -1.01 -16.78
C HIS A 48 3.80 -1.61 -16.75
N ILE A 49 2.86 -1.06 -17.49
CA ILE A 49 1.48 -1.55 -17.58
C ILE A 49 1.44 -2.97 -18.10
N ASN A 50 2.16 -3.28 -19.18
CA ASN A 50 2.23 -4.65 -19.70
C ASN A 50 2.83 -5.63 -18.69
N LYS A 51 3.84 -5.22 -17.93
CA LYS A 51 4.43 -6.04 -16.86
C LYS A 51 3.42 -6.26 -15.73
N LEU A 52 2.72 -5.23 -15.29
CA LEU A 52 1.70 -5.30 -14.25
C LEU A 52 0.52 -6.19 -14.65
N VAL A 53 0.08 -6.11 -15.90
CA VAL A 53 -0.98 -6.99 -16.45
C VAL A 53 -0.53 -8.45 -16.46
N LYS A 54 0.71 -8.74 -16.87
CA LYS A 54 1.25 -10.13 -16.87
C LYS A 54 1.33 -10.72 -15.47
N LEU A 55 1.54 -9.90 -14.45
CA LEU A 55 1.62 -10.30 -13.05
C LEU A 55 0.26 -10.23 -12.33
N ASP A 56 -0.80 -9.96 -13.06
CA ASP A 56 -2.16 -9.77 -12.51
C ASP A 56 -2.27 -8.68 -11.42
N LEU A 57 -1.37 -7.70 -11.46
CA LEU A 57 -1.44 -6.51 -10.60
C LEU A 57 -2.30 -5.38 -11.20
N LEU A 58 -2.59 -5.49 -12.49
CA LEU A 58 -3.45 -4.58 -13.23
C LEU A 58 -4.29 -5.40 -14.22
N ARG A 59 -5.60 -5.20 -14.26
CA ARG A 59 -6.50 -5.92 -15.16
C ARG A 59 -7.15 -4.97 -16.16
N VAL A 60 -7.34 -5.46 -17.41
CA VAL A 60 -8.24 -4.84 -18.37
C VAL A 60 -9.65 -5.22 -17.96
N ILE A 61 -10.47 -4.24 -17.61
CA ILE A 61 -11.86 -4.47 -17.16
C ILE A 61 -12.90 -4.06 -18.21
N GLU A 62 -12.49 -3.25 -19.18
CA GLU A 62 -13.36 -2.81 -20.26
C GLU A 62 -12.55 -2.51 -21.51
N GLU A 63 -13.12 -2.81 -22.68
CA GLU A 63 -12.58 -2.41 -23.98
C GLU A 63 -13.66 -1.66 -24.75
N LYS A 64 -13.34 -0.45 -25.23
CA LYS A 64 -14.26 0.37 -26.05
C LYS A 64 -13.68 0.55 -27.43
N GLN A 65 -14.53 0.31 -28.44
CA GLN A 65 -14.18 0.66 -29.82
C GLN A 65 -14.47 2.13 -30.06
N ILE A 66 -13.41 2.90 -30.35
CA ILE A 66 -13.51 4.31 -30.70
C ILE A 66 -12.97 4.45 -32.13
N ASN A 67 -13.87 4.64 -33.10
CA ASN A 67 -13.55 4.59 -34.53
C ASN A 67 -12.86 3.26 -34.90
N ASN A 68 -11.62 3.32 -35.39
CA ASN A 68 -10.81 2.16 -35.82
C ASN A 68 -9.87 1.65 -34.72
N PHE A 69 -9.96 2.14 -33.48
CA PHE A 69 -9.08 1.78 -32.37
C PHE A 69 -9.87 1.15 -31.23
N ILE A 70 -9.25 0.17 -30.55
CA ILE A 70 -9.76 -0.38 -29.30
C ILE A 70 -9.05 0.32 -28.15
N GLU A 71 -9.80 1.04 -27.33
CA GLU A 71 -9.31 1.67 -26.12
C GLU A 71 -9.55 0.75 -24.92
N LYS A 72 -8.50 0.46 -24.14
CA LYS A 72 -8.53 -0.43 -22.99
C LYS A 72 -8.57 0.36 -21.71
N TYR A 73 -9.50 -0.01 -20.82
CA TYR A 73 -9.64 0.54 -19.47
C TYR A 73 -9.08 -0.45 -18.45
N TYR A 74 -8.20 0.03 -17.60
CA TYR A 74 -7.47 -0.77 -16.62
C TYR A 74 -7.92 -0.46 -15.21
N SER A 75 -7.86 -1.45 -14.32
CA SER A 75 -8.10 -1.30 -12.87
C SER A 75 -7.11 -2.14 -12.07
N SER A 76 -6.68 -1.63 -10.91
CA SER A 76 -5.86 -2.30 -9.92
C SER A 76 -6.60 -2.53 -8.60
N ALA A 77 -7.91 -2.26 -8.54
CA ALA A 77 -8.70 -2.36 -7.30
C ALA A 77 -8.46 -3.69 -6.57
N HIS A 78 -8.52 -4.82 -7.30
CA HIS A 78 -8.29 -6.16 -6.74
C HIS A 78 -6.94 -6.34 -6.05
N THR A 79 -5.90 -5.62 -6.49
CA THR A 79 -4.56 -5.70 -5.89
C THR A 79 -4.53 -5.09 -4.49
N PHE A 80 -5.40 -4.11 -4.22
CA PHE A 80 -5.51 -3.46 -2.92
C PHE A 80 -6.55 -4.11 -2.01
N ASP A 81 -7.46 -4.93 -2.58
CA ASP A 81 -8.43 -5.70 -1.82
C ASP A 81 -7.77 -6.87 -1.08
N ASP A 82 -6.74 -7.47 -1.67
CA ASP A 82 -5.99 -8.56 -1.06
C ASP A 82 -4.83 -8.01 -0.22
N LEU A 83 -4.75 -8.48 1.03
CA LEU A 83 -3.61 -8.18 1.88
C LEU A 83 -2.37 -8.88 1.30
N PHE A 84 -1.42 -8.08 0.80
CA PHE A 84 -0.17 -8.64 0.34
C PHE A 84 0.69 -9.04 1.55
N ALA A 85 0.71 -10.32 1.86
CA ALA A 85 1.56 -10.89 2.89
C ALA A 85 2.67 -11.75 2.24
N ILE A 86 3.91 -11.52 2.62
CA ILE A 86 5.02 -12.42 2.33
C ILE A 86 5.17 -13.30 3.56
N GLU A 87 4.86 -14.58 3.42
CA GLU A 87 4.86 -15.55 4.51
C GLU A 87 5.63 -16.82 4.14
N GLY A 88 5.95 -17.63 5.14
CA GLY A 88 6.54 -18.95 4.94
C GLY A 88 7.92 -18.90 4.30
N GLU A 89 8.17 -19.83 3.36
CA GLU A 89 9.47 -20.00 2.71
C GLU A 89 9.91 -18.77 1.91
N ASP A 90 8.98 -18.05 1.29
CA ASP A 90 9.26 -16.82 0.54
C ASP A 90 9.81 -15.72 1.46
N ALA A 91 9.24 -15.59 2.67
CA ALA A 91 9.73 -14.64 3.67
C ALA A 91 11.13 -15.03 4.19
N VAL A 92 11.34 -16.32 4.47
CA VAL A 92 12.62 -16.85 4.93
C VAL A 92 13.73 -16.61 3.91
N ASN A 93 13.48 -16.93 2.65
CA ASN A 93 14.46 -16.78 1.57
C ASN A 93 14.77 -15.32 1.23
N ASN A 94 13.91 -14.38 1.61
CA ASN A 94 14.04 -12.95 1.33
C ASN A 94 14.00 -12.08 2.60
N LYS A 95 14.36 -12.65 3.76
CA LYS A 95 14.20 -12.01 5.07
C LYS A 95 14.83 -10.61 5.15
N GLU A 96 16.05 -10.43 4.65
CA GLU A 96 16.73 -9.13 4.69
C GLU A 96 15.94 -8.06 3.90
N TRP A 97 15.44 -8.42 2.72
CA TRP A 97 14.64 -7.51 1.94
C TRP A 97 13.30 -7.18 2.64
N VAL A 98 12.62 -8.18 3.21
CA VAL A 98 11.36 -7.99 3.96
C VAL A 98 11.57 -7.06 5.15
N LEU A 99 12.61 -7.33 5.96
CA LEU A 99 12.93 -6.50 7.12
C LEU A 99 13.28 -5.06 6.71
N ASN A 100 14.04 -4.89 5.63
CA ASN A 100 14.34 -3.56 5.10
C ASN A 100 13.09 -2.79 4.66
N GLN A 101 12.10 -3.46 4.04
CA GLN A 101 10.83 -2.80 3.67
C GLN A 101 10.03 -2.36 4.91
N ILE A 102 9.96 -3.20 5.94
CA ILE A 102 9.31 -2.85 7.21
C ILE A 102 9.99 -1.62 7.84
N MET A 103 11.31 -1.64 7.94
CA MET A 103 12.10 -0.52 8.49
C MET A 103 11.93 0.77 7.68
N LEU A 104 11.87 0.66 6.35
CA LEU A 104 11.64 1.82 5.48
C LEU A 104 10.29 2.48 5.79
N ARG A 105 9.20 1.70 5.82
CA ARG A 105 7.86 2.21 6.13
C ARG A 105 7.76 2.78 7.55
N PHE A 106 8.41 2.13 8.51
CA PHE A 106 8.48 2.64 9.87
C PHE A 106 9.21 3.99 9.94
N ASN A 107 10.34 4.11 9.25
CA ASN A 107 11.12 5.35 9.21
C ASN A 107 10.35 6.50 8.51
N GLU A 108 9.55 6.22 7.48
CA GLU A 108 8.66 7.20 6.86
C GLU A 108 7.70 7.80 7.90
N GLY A 109 7.03 6.94 8.69
CA GLY A 109 6.13 7.38 9.77
C GLY A 109 6.86 8.16 10.87
N MET A 110 8.08 7.72 11.26
CA MET A 110 8.91 8.41 12.23
C MET A 110 9.32 9.81 11.78
N ASN A 111 9.59 10.00 10.49
CA ASN A 111 9.90 11.32 9.93
C ASN A 111 8.70 12.27 10.01
N VAL A 112 7.49 11.79 9.73
CA VAL A 112 6.26 12.58 9.89
C VAL A 112 6.06 12.96 11.35
N MET A 113 6.19 11.99 12.28
CA MET A 113 6.07 12.24 13.71
C MET A 113 7.11 13.26 14.22
N LYS A 114 8.35 13.15 13.75
CA LYS A 114 9.39 14.13 14.08
C LYS A 114 9.01 15.53 13.64
N ALA A 115 8.49 15.69 12.42
CA ALA A 115 8.04 16.99 11.92
C ALA A 115 6.91 17.56 12.78
N ASP A 116 5.94 16.74 13.19
CA ASP A 116 4.86 17.16 14.11
C ASP A 116 5.41 17.61 15.46
N LEU A 117 6.41 16.90 16.02
CA LEU A 117 7.04 17.27 17.28
C LEU A 117 7.86 18.56 17.15
N ASP A 118 8.56 18.76 16.05
CA ASP A 118 9.34 19.97 15.78
C ASP A 118 8.43 21.20 15.60
N SER A 119 7.17 21.03 15.15
CA SER A 119 6.16 22.09 14.96
C SER A 119 5.06 22.12 16.02
N TYR A 120 5.26 21.47 17.17
CA TYR A 120 4.22 21.28 18.20
C TYR A 120 3.55 22.60 18.66
N ASP A 121 4.33 23.65 18.88
CA ASP A 121 3.81 24.95 19.31
C ASP A 121 2.88 25.61 18.27
N GLU A 122 3.12 25.36 16.99
CA GLU A 122 2.29 25.82 15.88
C GLU A 122 0.99 25.03 15.82
N LEU A 123 1.05 23.69 15.92
CA LEU A 123 -0.12 22.82 15.96
C LEU A 123 -1.07 23.18 17.10
N VAL A 124 -0.52 23.48 18.29
CA VAL A 124 -1.33 23.91 19.46
C VAL A 124 -2.00 25.25 19.21
N LYS A 125 -1.29 26.22 18.61
CA LYS A 125 -1.87 27.54 18.29
C LYS A 125 -3.01 27.46 17.28
N GLU A 126 -2.89 26.56 16.31
CA GLU A 126 -3.87 26.35 15.25
C GLU A 126 -5.01 25.41 15.68
N ASN A 127 -4.94 24.84 16.87
CA ASN A 127 -5.85 23.79 17.36
C ASN A 127 -5.97 22.63 16.36
N SER A 128 -4.86 22.28 15.71
CA SER A 128 -4.80 21.21 14.72
C SER A 128 -4.23 19.93 15.33
N GLU A 129 -4.68 18.79 14.80
CA GLU A 129 -4.11 17.48 15.16
C GLU A 129 -2.82 17.25 14.37
N GLY A 130 -1.86 16.55 15.00
CA GLY A 130 -0.67 16.06 14.30
C GLY A 130 -1.00 15.05 13.20
N ASN A 131 -0.06 14.88 12.28
CA ASN A 131 -0.20 13.99 11.12
C ASN A 131 0.20 12.55 11.43
N ALA A 132 0.89 12.29 12.56
CA ALA A 132 1.29 10.97 13.00
C ALA A 132 0.83 10.69 14.42
N LYS A 133 0.42 9.43 14.66
CA LYS A 133 0.07 8.93 16.00
C LYS A 133 0.82 7.63 16.24
N PHE A 134 1.34 7.43 17.45
CA PHE A 134 2.01 6.22 17.86
C PHE A 134 1.40 5.70 19.17
N SER A 135 1.20 4.39 19.26
CA SER A 135 0.68 3.75 20.46
C SER A 135 1.40 2.43 20.73
N ILE A 136 1.71 2.16 21.97
CA ILE A 136 2.16 0.85 22.46
C ILE A 136 1.04 0.30 23.34
N LEU A 137 0.54 -0.87 22.96
CA LEU A 137 -0.52 -1.55 23.68
C LEU A 137 -0.08 -2.98 24.00
N GLU A 138 -0.39 -3.46 25.20
CA GLU A 138 -0.12 -4.82 25.61
C GLU A 138 -1.43 -5.49 26.06
N ALA A 139 -1.61 -6.75 25.68
CA ALA A 139 -2.76 -7.56 26.09
C ALA A 139 -2.34 -9.03 26.27
N ASN A 140 -2.96 -9.70 27.25
CA ASN A 140 -2.79 -11.13 27.44
C ASN A 140 -3.83 -11.87 26.59
N LEU A 141 -3.36 -12.52 25.52
CA LEU A 141 -4.20 -13.19 24.54
C LEU A 141 -3.69 -14.60 24.27
N THR A 142 -4.60 -15.50 23.99
CA THR A 142 -4.24 -16.78 23.37
C THR A 142 -3.77 -16.55 21.91
N PRO A 143 -3.00 -17.49 21.31
CA PRO A 143 -2.59 -17.36 19.89
C PRO A 143 -3.77 -17.19 18.93
N ALA A 144 -4.92 -17.81 19.23
CA ALA A 144 -6.13 -17.69 18.41
C ALA A 144 -6.76 -16.30 18.51
N GLU A 145 -6.88 -15.75 19.72
CA GLU A 145 -7.40 -14.40 19.96
C GLU A 145 -6.48 -13.34 19.36
N TRP A 146 -5.16 -13.49 19.50
CA TRP A 146 -4.18 -12.60 18.89
C TRP A 146 -4.34 -12.54 17.36
N LYS A 147 -4.40 -13.72 16.70
CA LYS A 147 -4.62 -13.79 15.24
C LYS A 147 -5.95 -13.16 14.83
N HIS A 148 -7.01 -13.42 15.60
CA HIS A 148 -8.34 -12.86 15.34
C HIS A 148 -8.32 -11.34 15.42
N LEU A 149 -7.81 -10.77 16.52
CA LEU A 149 -7.70 -9.32 16.72
C LEU A 149 -6.87 -8.63 15.64
N TYR A 150 -5.74 -9.23 15.26
CA TYR A 150 -4.91 -8.72 14.17
C TYR A 150 -5.67 -8.61 12.85
N ASN A 151 -6.42 -9.65 12.49
CA ASN A 151 -7.26 -9.66 11.29
C ASN A 151 -8.41 -8.66 11.38
N GLU A 152 -9.02 -8.47 12.53
CA GLU A 152 -10.08 -7.47 12.74
C GLU A 152 -9.54 -6.05 12.51
N MET A 153 -8.36 -5.71 13.03
CA MET A 153 -7.73 -4.40 12.81
C MET A 153 -7.49 -4.16 11.31
N ILE A 154 -6.97 -5.15 10.58
CA ILE A 154 -6.77 -5.04 9.14
C ILE A 154 -8.09 -4.82 8.41
N ASN A 155 -9.12 -5.61 8.73
CA ASN A 155 -10.43 -5.50 8.10
C ASN A 155 -11.10 -4.16 8.42
N LEU A 156 -10.93 -3.64 9.64
CA LEU A 156 -11.44 -2.32 10.01
C LEU A 156 -10.84 -1.22 9.12
N ILE A 157 -9.53 -1.26 8.88
CA ILE A 157 -8.85 -0.29 8.03
C ILE A 157 -9.31 -0.44 6.57
N LYS A 158 -9.31 -1.67 6.04
CA LYS A 158 -9.75 -1.95 4.67
C LYS A 158 -11.19 -1.49 4.40
N ASN A 159 -12.10 -1.76 5.34
CA ASN A 159 -13.51 -1.40 5.19
C ASN A 159 -13.77 0.12 5.28
N ARG A 160 -12.79 0.89 5.75
CA ARG A 160 -12.84 2.36 5.77
C ARG A 160 -12.17 3.00 4.57
N ASP A 161 -11.43 2.22 3.77
CA ASP A 161 -10.79 2.73 2.56
C ASP A 161 -11.84 3.12 1.51
N GLN A 162 -11.78 4.36 1.08
CA GLN A 162 -12.72 4.95 0.15
C GLN A 162 -12.00 5.74 -0.93
N LYS A 163 -12.70 6.00 -2.03
CA LYS A 163 -12.20 6.89 -3.08
C LYS A 163 -11.86 8.26 -2.46
N PRO A 164 -10.67 8.82 -2.77
CA PRO A 164 -10.27 10.14 -2.27
C PRO A 164 -11.32 11.21 -2.58
N THR A 165 -11.58 12.07 -1.59
CA THR A 165 -12.40 13.28 -1.70
C THR A 165 -11.52 14.51 -1.46
N GLU A 166 -12.05 15.72 -1.66
CA GLU A 166 -11.29 16.95 -1.41
C GLU A 166 -10.85 17.09 0.05
N ASP A 167 -11.64 16.56 0.99
CA ASP A 167 -11.37 16.63 2.43
C ASP A 167 -10.65 15.40 2.99
N SER A 168 -10.31 14.40 2.15
CA SER A 168 -9.65 13.18 2.59
C SER A 168 -8.14 13.24 2.41
N ASN A 169 -7.41 12.72 3.41
CA ASN A 169 -5.98 12.47 3.33
C ASN A 169 -5.71 10.98 3.25
N GLU A 170 -4.62 10.58 2.62
CA GLU A 170 -4.14 9.20 2.64
C GLU A 170 -3.32 8.97 3.90
N TYR A 171 -3.74 8.00 4.73
CA TYR A 171 -3.03 7.58 5.94
C TYR A 171 -2.43 6.19 5.77
N SER A 172 -1.18 6.03 6.18
CA SER A 172 -0.50 4.74 6.20
C SER A 172 -0.51 4.14 7.60
N PHE A 173 -0.79 2.84 7.71
CA PHE A 173 -0.78 2.08 8.95
C PHE A 173 0.31 1.00 8.86
N VAL A 174 1.26 1.01 9.80
CA VAL A 174 2.27 -0.04 9.95
C VAL A 174 1.92 -0.82 11.21
N LEU A 175 1.36 -2.01 11.03
CA LEU A 175 0.94 -2.88 12.11
C LEU A 175 2.02 -3.94 12.36
N LEU A 176 2.71 -3.84 13.49
CA LEU A 176 3.64 -4.84 13.97
C LEU A 176 3.14 -5.34 15.33
N SER A 177 2.91 -6.64 15.42
CA SER A 177 2.47 -7.28 16.65
C SER A 177 3.28 -8.55 16.85
N TYR A 178 3.72 -8.79 18.08
CA TYR A 178 4.62 -9.88 18.42
C TYR A 178 4.38 -10.40 19.84
N ASN A 179 4.87 -11.60 20.11
CA ASN A 179 4.81 -12.21 21.44
C ASN A 179 5.98 -11.74 22.30
N ASN A 180 5.69 -11.01 23.39
CA ASN A 180 6.71 -10.47 24.32
C ASN A 180 7.52 -11.58 25.02
N ASP A 181 6.96 -12.78 25.21
CA ASP A 181 7.68 -13.88 25.85
C ASP A 181 8.86 -14.37 24.98
N LYS A 182 8.83 -14.12 23.65
CA LYS A 182 9.93 -14.45 22.73
C LYS A 182 11.09 -13.46 22.74
N ILE A 183 10.97 -12.34 23.47
CA ILE A 183 12.06 -11.35 23.62
C ILE A 183 12.92 -11.67 24.83
N ARG A 184 12.36 -12.44 25.79
CA ARG A 184 12.97 -12.70 27.09
C ARG A 184 13.88 -13.94 27.11
N ASP A 185 13.90 -14.69 26.01
CA ASP A 185 14.79 -15.84 25.75
C ASP A 185 16.04 -15.39 24.94
#